data_cec8c2961a76dfcf35b3bb9535cf386f
#
_entry.id   cec8c2961a76dfcf35b3bb9535cf386f
#
_cell.length_a   1.000
_cell.length_b   1.000
_cell.length_c   1.000
_cell.angle_alpha   90.00
_cell.angle_beta   90.00
_cell.angle_gamma   90.00
#
_symmetry.space_group_name_H-M   'P 1'
#
loop_
_entity.id
_entity.type
_entity.pdbx_description
1 polymer ?
#
loop_
_entity_poly.entity_id
_entity_poly.type
_entity_poly.pdbx_seq_one_letter_code
_entity_poly.pdbx_strand_id
1 'polypeptide(L)'
;MLRSDARWSWWRMKQSEHFFVFWEPGFGNDPGAESVPEVLRVDIDDLLAKAEQFYRTNIETLKFADTGQNKSFLDKYKMEIYLLYQTEWLATGSGYDNTIGALWVNPSTCQPVGSTIAHEIGHSFQYQVSCDKMLNGEADFSQVGFRYGYGSSGEGGNGFWEQCAQWQSFQDYPAELFGYHVDVWKANYHRHFNHEWMRYASYWLQYYWAQKHGVDVVGNVWTQSRYPED
;
A
#
# COMPACT_ATOMS: atom_id res chain seq x y z
N MET A 1 -0.26 13.07 19.19
CA MET A 1 -0.57 13.97 18.05
C MET A 1 -1.27 15.28 18.45
N LEU A 2 -1.55 15.55 19.70
CA LEU A 2 -2.25 16.76 20.13
C LEU A 2 -1.35 18.01 20.26
N ARG A 3 -0.03 17.86 20.26
CA ARG A 3 0.92 18.98 20.41
C ARG A 3 1.36 19.48 19.03
N SER A 4 1.43 20.79 18.87
CA SER A 4 1.86 21.42 17.60
C SER A 4 3.33 21.12 17.26
N ASP A 5 4.16 20.83 18.26
CA ASP A 5 5.58 20.48 18.16
C ASP A 5 5.83 18.98 17.95
N ALA A 6 4.79 18.13 18.02
CA ALA A 6 4.93 16.71 17.73
C ALA A 6 5.28 16.48 16.24
N ARG A 7 6.03 15.42 15.95
CA ARG A 7 6.36 15.03 14.57
C ARG A 7 5.08 14.94 13.72
N TRP A 8 4.06 14.27 14.23
CA TRP A 8 2.74 14.16 13.63
C TRP A 8 1.74 14.92 14.51
N SER A 9 0.93 15.80 13.89
CA SER A 9 0.04 16.69 14.62
C SER A 9 -1.25 16.91 13.86
N TRP A 10 -2.37 16.99 14.58
CA TRP A 10 -3.67 17.40 14.03
C TRP A 10 -3.67 18.81 13.42
N TRP A 11 -2.66 19.62 13.72
CA TRP A 11 -2.47 20.96 13.13
C TRP A 11 -1.81 20.90 11.74
N ARG A 12 -1.24 19.77 11.39
CA ARG A 12 -0.54 19.54 10.11
C ARG A 12 -1.10 18.27 9.48
N MET A 13 -2.36 18.37 9.06
CA MET A 13 -3.04 17.27 8.40
C MET A 13 -4.14 17.78 7.48
N LYS A 14 -4.49 16.96 6.51
CA LYS A 14 -5.70 17.07 5.70
C LYS A 14 -6.36 15.70 5.60
N GLN A 15 -7.65 15.66 5.35
CA GLN A 15 -8.37 14.40 5.26
C GLN A 15 -9.31 14.39 4.06
N SER A 16 -9.57 13.20 3.55
CA SER A 16 -10.66 12.85 2.65
C SER A 16 -11.66 11.92 3.34
N GLU A 17 -12.48 11.23 2.60
CA GLU A 17 -13.45 10.29 3.14
C GLU A 17 -12.77 9.11 3.88
N HIS A 18 -11.70 8.54 3.27
CA HIS A 18 -11.06 7.32 3.78
C HIS A 18 -9.61 7.51 4.22
N PHE A 19 -9.01 8.70 4.06
CA PHE A 19 -7.62 8.97 4.40
C PHE A 19 -7.41 10.18 5.29
N PHE A 20 -6.36 10.07 6.15
CA PHE A 20 -5.65 11.20 6.70
C PHE A 20 -4.29 11.32 6.02
N VAL A 21 -3.86 12.54 5.67
CA VAL A 21 -2.47 12.85 5.35
C VAL A 21 -1.91 13.73 6.45
N PHE A 22 -0.88 13.24 7.12
CA PHE A 22 -0.09 14.00 8.09
C PHE A 22 1.25 14.38 7.48
N TRP A 23 1.79 15.55 7.83
CA TRP A 23 3.10 15.96 7.37
C TRP A 23 3.97 16.51 8.48
N GLU A 24 5.30 16.39 8.29
CA GLU A 24 6.29 16.84 9.27
C GLU A 24 6.35 18.36 9.40
N PRO A 25 6.86 18.88 10.54
CA PRO A 25 6.96 20.33 10.81
C PRO A 25 7.69 21.14 9.74
N GLY A 26 8.65 20.55 9.03
CA GLY A 26 9.42 21.19 7.99
C GLY A 26 8.58 21.79 6.84
N PHE A 27 7.41 21.22 6.58
CA PHE A 27 6.48 21.74 5.57
C PHE A 27 5.70 22.99 6.06
N GLY A 28 5.73 23.30 7.35
CA GLY A 28 4.86 24.34 7.89
C GLY A 28 3.38 23.93 7.84
N ASN A 29 2.52 24.87 7.47
CA ASN A 29 1.07 24.67 7.47
C ASN A 29 0.54 24.01 6.19
N ASP A 30 1.29 24.10 5.09
CA ASP A 30 0.87 23.61 3.78
C ASP A 30 2.08 23.05 2.99
N PRO A 31 2.12 21.76 2.70
CA PRO A 31 3.18 21.16 1.89
C PRO A 31 3.28 21.69 0.46
N GLY A 32 2.21 22.26 -0.10
CA GLY A 32 2.18 22.85 -1.43
C GLY A 32 2.61 24.32 -1.49
N ALA A 33 2.84 24.97 -0.34
CA ALA A 33 3.15 26.40 -0.28
C ALA A 33 4.45 26.78 -0.99
N GLU A 34 4.53 27.98 -1.55
CA GLU A 34 5.74 28.51 -2.19
C GLU A 34 6.94 28.60 -1.25
N SER A 35 6.70 28.72 0.06
CA SER A 35 7.74 28.70 1.09
C SER A 35 8.43 27.35 1.26
N VAL A 36 7.83 26.25 0.78
CA VAL A 36 8.43 24.93 0.76
C VAL A 36 9.36 24.82 -0.47
N PRO A 37 10.59 24.30 -0.33
CA PRO A 37 11.45 24.04 -1.48
C PRO A 37 10.73 23.23 -2.56
N GLU A 38 10.87 23.60 -3.83
CA GLU A 38 10.14 22.99 -4.96
C GLU A 38 10.26 21.45 -4.98
N VAL A 39 11.44 20.93 -4.72
CA VAL A 39 11.71 19.47 -4.67
C VAL A 39 11.00 18.76 -3.52
N LEU A 40 10.44 19.49 -2.57
CA LEU A 40 9.69 18.96 -1.43
C LEU A 40 8.20 19.30 -1.49
N ARG A 41 7.76 20.10 -2.46
CA ARG A 41 6.34 20.47 -2.55
C ARG A 41 5.47 19.28 -2.91
N VAL A 42 4.33 19.18 -2.24
CA VAL A 42 3.32 18.15 -2.52
C VAL A 42 1.94 18.78 -2.57
N ASP A 43 1.23 18.53 -3.64
CA ASP A 43 -0.20 18.83 -3.74
C ASP A 43 -0.98 17.77 -2.95
N ILE A 44 -1.43 18.14 -1.75
CA ILE A 44 -2.16 17.23 -0.84
C ILE A 44 -3.56 16.91 -1.38
N ASP A 45 -4.15 17.81 -2.17
CA ASP A 45 -5.47 17.56 -2.76
C ASP A 45 -5.37 16.50 -3.88
N ASP A 46 -4.36 16.59 -4.73
CA ASP A 46 -4.08 15.55 -5.73
C ASP A 46 -3.75 14.21 -5.07
N LEU A 47 -2.93 14.22 -4.02
CA LEU A 47 -2.58 13.01 -3.28
C LEU A 47 -3.83 12.33 -2.69
N LEU A 48 -4.69 13.09 -2.02
CA LEU A 48 -5.94 12.57 -1.44
C LEU A 48 -6.92 12.08 -2.51
N ALA A 49 -7.08 12.84 -3.59
CA ALA A 49 -7.99 12.45 -4.67
C ALA A 49 -7.59 11.12 -5.32
N LYS A 50 -6.29 10.91 -5.54
CA LYS A 50 -5.76 9.66 -6.09
C LYS A 50 -5.78 8.52 -5.08
N ALA A 51 -5.48 8.80 -3.81
CA ALA A 51 -5.61 7.81 -2.75
C ALA A 51 -7.04 7.27 -2.64
N GLU A 52 -8.06 8.13 -2.76
CA GLU A 52 -9.46 7.72 -2.81
C GLU A 52 -9.79 6.85 -4.04
N GLN A 53 -9.18 7.13 -5.19
CA GLN A 53 -9.31 6.27 -6.36
C GLN A 53 -8.74 4.87 -6.08
N PHE A 54 -7.53 4.79 -5.53
CA PHE A 54 -6.89 3.51 -5.21
C PHE A 54 -7.64 2.75 -4.12
N TYR A 55 -8.21 3.46 -3.14
CA TYR A 55 -9.09 2.87 -2.13
C TYR A 55 -10.30 2.18 -2.78
N ARG A 56 -11.02 2.89 -3.66
CA ARG A 56 -12.18 2.32 -4.37
C ARG A 56 -11.79 1.11 -5.19
N THR A 57 -10.69 1.16 -5.92
CA THR A 57 -10.19 0.01 -6.69
C THR A 57 -9.98 -1.20 -5.78
N ASN A 58 -9.31 -1.03 -4.64
CA ASN A 58 -9.03 -2.14 -3.71
C ASN A 58 -10.28 -2.68 -3.03
N ILE A 59 -11.26 -1.84 -2.69
CA ILE A 59 -12.52 -2.25 -2.04
C ILE A 59 -13.52 -2.82 -3.06
N GLU A 60 -13.82 -2.04 -4.10
CA GLU A 60 -14.95 -2.35 -4.98
C GLU A 60 -14.60 -3.39 -6.04
N THR A 61 -13.37 -3.36 -6.55
CA THR A 61 -12.93 -4.22 -7.66
C THR A 61 -12.13 -5.42 -7.16
N LEU A 62 -11.12 -5.18 -6.33
CA LEU A 62 -10.15 -6.20 -5.94
C LEU A 62 -10.54 -6.97 -4.66
N LYS A 63 -11.50 -6.45 -3.88
CA LYS A 63 -12.07 -7.10 -2.69
C LYS A 63 -11.06 -7.41 -1.58
N PHE A 64 -10.13 -6.50 -1.30
CA PHE A 64 -9.17 -6.65 -0.21
C PHE A 64 -9.75 -6.41 1.19
N ALA A 65 -10.93 -5.82 1.33
CA ALA A 65 -11.64 -5.72 2.59
C ALA A 65 -13.16 -5.73 2.36
N ASP A 66 -13.89 -6.18 3.38
CA ASP A 66 -15.37 -6.21 3.40
C ASP A 66 -15.87 -5.09 4.32
N THR A 67 -16.18 -3.95 3.73
CA THR A 67 -16.65 -2.75 4.45
C THR A 67 -18.18 -2.68 4.54
N GLY A 68 -18.70 -1.89 5.49
CA GLY A 68 -20.13 -1.68 5.67
C GLY A 68 -20.85 -2.72 6.54
N GLN A 69 -20.12 -3.69 7.12
CA GLN A 69 -20.70 -4.77 7.92
C GLN A 69 -20.05 -4.92 9.31
N ASN A 70 -19.27 -3.94 9.74
CA ASN A 70 -18.44 -3.98 10.96
C ASN A 70 -17.44 -5.14 11.00
N LYS A 71 -17.02 -5.63 9.84
CA LYS A 71 -16.02 -6.68 9.68
C LYS A 71 -14.63 -6.15 9.36
N SER A 72 -14.53 -4.87 9.07
CA SER A 72 -13.27 -4.18 8.82
C SER A 72 -13.11 -2.98 9.74
N PHE A 73 -11.90 -2.72 10.19
CA PHE A 73 -11.57 -1.48 10.89
C PHE A 73 -11.76 -0.24 9.99
N LEU A 74 -11.79 -0.41 8.67
CA LEU A 74 -12.10 0.64 7.70
C LEU A 74 -13.52 1.19 7.84
N ASP A 75 -14.45 0.45 8.46
CA ASP A 75 -15.80 0.94 8.80
C ASP A 75 -15.76 2.04 9.88
N LYS A 76 -14.64 2.18 10.58
CA LYS A 76 -14.52 3.07 11.74
C LYS A 76 -13.33 4.03 11.65
N TYR A 77 -12.25 3.63 11.01
CA TYR A 77 -11.00 4.38 10.95
C TYR A 77 -10.60 4.66 9.50
N LYS A 78 -9.87 5.75 9.30
CA LYS A 78 -9.28 6.11 7.99
C LYS A 78 -7.85 5.60 7.93
N MET A 79 -7.42 5.22 6.73
CA MET A 79 -6.00 4.95 6.47
C MET A 79 -5.15 6.22 6.63
N GLU A 80 -3.88 6.06 6.90
CA GLU A 80 -2.98 7.16 7.22
C GLU A 80 -1.82 7.24 6.22
N ILE A 81 -1.56 8.45 5.72
CA ILE A 81 -0.41 8.77 4.88
C ILE A 81 0.49 9.73 5.66
N TYR A 82 1.74 9.35 5.82
CA TYR A 82 2.75 10.13 6.55
C TYR A 82 3.78 10.70 5.58
N LEU A 83 3.72 12.02 5.33
CA LEU A 83 4.61 12.72 4.42
C LEU A 83 5.84 13.23 5.16
N LEU A 84 7.01 12.70 4.78
CA LEU A 84 8.30 12.98 5.39
C LEU A 84 8.96 14.20 4.74
N TYR A 85 9.53 15.12 5.53
CA TYR A 85 10.26 16.27 5.04
C TYR A 85 11.71 15.90 4.72
N GLN A 86 11.91 15.19 3.62
CA GLN A 86 13.24 14.74 3.20
C GLN A 86 13.31 14.55 1.68
N THR A 87 14.52 14.67 1.14
CA THR A 87 14.81 14.39 -0.28
C THR A 87 15.24 12.95 -0.53
N GLU A 88 15.68 12.24 0.51
CA GLU A 88 16.00 10.82 0.40
C GLU A 88 14.74 10.05 0.05
N TRP A 89 14.85 9.21 -0.99
CA TRP A 89 13.72 8.42 -1.46
C TRP A 89 13.26 7.42 -0.41
N LEU A 90 11.97 7.42 -0.14
CA LEU A 90 11.32 6.44 0.72
C LEU A 90 9.86 6.31 0.32
N ALA A 91 9.45 5.07 0.10
CA ALA A 91 8.05 4.68 0.05
C ALA A 91 7.91 3.36 0.78
N THR A 92 6.97 3.28 1.71
CA THR A 92 6.71 2.07 2.49
C THR A 92 5.24 2.03 2.88
N GLY A 93 4.53 1.02 2.38
CA GLY A 93 3.17 0.69 2.79
C GLY A 93 3.18 -0.40 3.85
N SER A 94 2.41 -0.23 4.90
CA SER A 94 2.26 -1.15 6.01
C SER A 94 0.99 -0.81 6.80
N GLY A 95 1.08 -0.65 8.10
CA GLY A 95 -0.02 -0.22 8.95
C GLY A 95 0.42 0.27 10.32
N TYR A 96 -0.56 0.71 11.08
CA TYR A 96 -0.36 1.30 12.38
C TYR A 96 -1.21 0.58 13.44
N ASP A 97 -0.55 0.26 14.57
CA ASP A 97 -1.15 -0.27 15.80
C ASP A 97 -2.06 -1.51 15.62
N ASN A 98 -1.73 -2.36 14.64
CA ASN A 98 -2.52 -3.56 14.28
C ASN A 98 -4.01 -3.24 14.02
N THR A 99 -4.29 -2.03 13.57
CA THR A 99 -5.65 -1.52 13.41
C THR A 99 -5.91 -1.05 12.00
N ILE A 100 -5.02 -0.23 11.44
CA ILE A 100 -5.28 0.46 10.17
C ILE A 100 -4.07 0.44 9.25
N GLY A 101 -4.32 0.32 7.96
CA GLY A 101 -3.30 0.49 6.93
C GLY A 101 -2.71 1.90 6.92
N ALA A 102 -1.40 2.01 6.76
CA ALA A 102 -0.69 3.28 6.72
C ALA A 102 0.51 3.22 5.80
N LEU A 103 0.92 4.37 5.26
CA LEU A 103 2.13 4.47 4.45
C LEU A 103 2.96 5.69 4.83
N TRP A 104 4.28 5.57 4.63
CA TRP A 104 5.28 6.62 4.85
C TRP A 104 5.96 6.91 3.53
N VAL A 105 5.92 8.16 3.10
CA VAL A 105 6.41 8.55 1.78
C VAL A 105 7.19 9.85 1.84
N ASN A 106 8.15 10.02 0.94
CA ASN A 106 8.81 11.29 0.73
C ASN A 106 8.18 12.03 -0.48
N PRO A 107 8.39 13.34 -0.62
CA PRO A 107 7.76 14.16 -1.66
C PRO A 107 7.96 13.67 -3.09
N SER A 108 9.15 13.15 -3.42
CA SER A 108 9.43 12.70 -4.80
C SER A 108 8.50 11.58 -5.29
N THR A 109 7.88 10.82 -4.39
CA THR A 109 6.89 9.78 -4.74
C THR A 109 5.51 10.35 -5.07
N CYS A 110 5.32 11.64 -4.77
CA CYS A 110 4.09 12.39 -5.02
C CYS A 110 4.26 13.44 -6.14
N GLN A 111 5.32 13.38 -6.94
CA GLN A 111 5.67 14.36 -7.97
C GLN A 111 5.91 13.71 -9.36
N PRO A 112 4.85 13.25 -10.05
CA PRO A 112 3.43 13.25 -9.70
C PRO A 112 3.04 12.06 -8.80
N VAL A 113 1.87 12.13 -8.18
CA VAL A 113 1.25 10.97 -7.54
C VAL A 113 0.92 9.93 -8.60
N GLY A 114 1.44 8.73 -8.44
CA GLY A 114 1.38 7.70 -9.48
C GLY A 114 1.34 6.27 -8.90
N SER A 115 1.83 5.32 -9.71
CA SER A 115 1.82 3.90 -9.37
C SER A 115 2.58 3.57 -8.07
N THR A 116 3.60 4.36 -7.70
CA THR A 116 4.30 4.18 -6.42
C THR A 116 3.35 4.35 -5.23
N ILE A 117 2.55 5.41 -5.19
CA ILE A 117 1.57 5.61 -4.11
C ILE A 117 0.48 4.53 -4.15
N ALA A 118 0.01 4.14 -5.35
CA ALA A 118 -0.94 3.05 -5.50
C ALA A 118 -0.38 1.71 -4.98
N HIS A 119 0.90 1.45 -5.21
CA HIS A 119 1.62 0.27 -4.72
C HIS A 119 1.68 0.26 -3.18
N GLU A 120 2.06 1.36 -2.55
CA GLU A 120 2.14 1.47 -1.08
C GLU A 120 0.76 1.38 -0.42
N ILE A 121 -0.27 1.93 -1.06
CA ILE A 121 -1.66 1.72 -0.63
C ILE A 121 -2.04 0.23 -0.77
N GLY A 122 -1.57 -0.45 -1.81
CA GLY A 122 -1.70 -1.91 -1.95
C GLY A 122 -1.16 -2.66 -0.73
N HIS A 123 0.06 -2.33 -0.28
CA HIS A 123 0.63 -2.89 0.95
C HIS A 123 -0.19 -2.54 2.20
N SER A 124 -0.73 -1.32 2.25
CA SER A 124 -1.60 -0.91 3.36
C SER A 124 -2.88 -1.76 3.42
N PHE A 125 -3.44 -2.15 2.28
CA PHE A 125 -4.56 -3.10 2.20
C PHE A 125 -4.15 -4.52 2.57
N GLN A 126 -2.97 -4.99 2.18
CA GLN A 126 -2.45 -6.28 2.60
C GLN A 126 -2.30 -6.35 4.13
N TYR A 127 -1.84 -5.27 4.76
CA TYR A 127 -1.79 -5.14 6.21
C TYR A 127 -3.21 -5.09 6.82
N GLN A 128 -4.14 -4.39 6.18
CA GLN A 128 -5.53 -4.29 6.62
C GLN A 128 -6.22 -5.65 6.69
N VAL A 129 -5.95 -6.55 5.75
CA VAL A 129 -6.45 -7.93 5.80
C VAL A 129 -6.08 -8.60 7.12
N SER A 130 -4.85 -8.42 7.60
CA SER A 130 -4.41 -8.96 8.87
C SER A 130 -5.16 -8.34 10.05
N CYS A 131 -5.34 -7.01 10.03
CA CYS A 131 -6.11 -6.31 11.07
C CYS A 131 -7.56 -6.79 11.13
N ASP A 132 -8.20 -6.96 9.99
CA ASP A 132 -9.61 -7.37 9.91
C ASP A 132 -9.80 -8.82 10.35
N LYS A 133 -8.86 -9.71 10.04
CA LYS A 133 -8.86 -11.08 10.59
C LYS A 133 -8.77 -11.12 12.12
N MET A 134 -7.93 -10.26 12.70
CA MET A 134 -7.86 -10.13 14.16
C MET A 134 -9.16 -9.55 14.74
N LEU A 135 -9.75 -8.54 14.10
CA LEU A 135 -11.04 -7.97 14.49
C LEU A 135 -12.14 -9.03 14.56
N ASN A 136 -12.14 -9.94 13.58
CA ASN A 136 -13.14 -11.01 13.44
C ASN A 136 -12.81 -12.26 14.27
N GLY A 137 -11.70 -12.26 15.02
CA GLY A 137 -11.29 -13.40 15.84
C GLY A 137 -10.84 -14.63 15.04
N GLU A 138 -10.47 -14.45 13.78
CA GLU A 138 -10.05 -15.54 12.91
C GLU A 138 -8.60 -15.99 13.17
N ALA A 139 -7.76 -15.07 13.64
CA ALA A 139 -6.37 -15.34 13.99
C ALA A 139 -5.79 -14.22 14.86
N ASP A 140 -4.65 -14.48 15.53
CA ASP A 140 -3.81 -13.42 16.09
C ASP A 140 -2.84 -12.87 15.03
N PHE A 141 -2.17 -11.76 15.32
CA PHE A 141 -1.26 -11.11 14.35
C PHE A 141 -0.11 -12.01 13.90
N SER A 142 0.30 -12.97 14.72
CA SER A 142 1.35 -13.92 14.35
C SER A 142 0.90 -14.94 13.32
N GLN A 143 -0.42 -15.12 13.18
CA GLN A 143 -1.08 -16.14 12.39
C GLN A 143 -1.79 -15.60 11.14
N VAL A 144 -1.77 -14.27 10.91
CA VAL A 144 -2.42 -13.67 9.75
C VAL A 144 -1.43 -13.29 8.67
N GLY A 145 -1.95 -13.23 7.45
CA GLY A 145 -1.22 -12.79 6.28
C GLY A 145 -0.47 -13.89 5.55
N PHE A 146 -0.04 -13.52 4.39
CA PHE A 146 0.67 -14.39 3.46
C PHE A 146 2.17 -14.34 3.78
N ARG A 147 2.70 -15.36 4.40
CA ARG A 147 4.13 -15.40 4.80
C ARG A 147 5.04 -16.05 3.77
N TYR A 148 4.52 -16.45 2.64
CA TYR A 148 5.33 -17.00 1.56
C TYR A 148 6.36 -15.97 1.09
N GLY A 149 7.62 -16.36 1.17
CA GLY A 149 8.71 -15.54 0.75
C GLY A 149 9.34 -14.68 1.86
N TYR A 150 8.83 -14.68 3.08
CA TYR A 150 9.63 -14.27 4.22
C TYR A 150 10.47 -15.46 4.70
N GLY A 151 11.70 -15.53 4.23
CA GLY A 151 12.67 -16.40 4.87
C GLY A 151 12.81 -16.05 6.35
N SER A 152 13.28 -16.98 7.17
CA SER A 152 13.49 -16.78 8.60
C SER A 152 14.43 -15.61 8.95
N SER A 153 15.23 -15.16 7.98
CA SER A 153 16.15 -14.02 8.07
C SER A 153 15.63 -12.74 7.40
N GLY A 154 14.45 -12.76 6.78
CA GLY A 154 13.94 -11.66 5.96
C GLY A 154 14.59 -11.55 4.58
N GLU A 155 15.52 -12.42 4.25
CA GLU A 155 16.17 -12.45 2.93
C GLU A 155 15.21 -13.01 1.87
N GLY A 156 14.99 -12.27 0.79
CA GLY A 156 14.13 -12.65 -0.34
C GLY A 156 12.63 -12.78 0.00
N GLY A 157 12.22 -12.26 1.16
CA GLY A 157 11.03 -12.70 1.84
C GLY A 157 9.72 -12.09 1.44
N ASN A 158 9.68 -10.94 0.78
CA ASN A 158 8.43 -10.23 0.49
C ASN A 158 7.98 -10.33 -0.97
N GLY A 159 8.52 -11.27 -1.73
CA GLY A 159 8.27 -11.37 -3.17
C GLY A 159 6.78 -11.36 -3.54
N PHE A 160 5.98 -12.16 -2.88
CA PHE A 160 4.54 -12.23 -3.17
C PHE A 160 3.80 -10.94 -2.77
N TRP A 161 4.20 -10.30 -1.69
CA TRP A 161 3.63 -9.01 -1.25
C TRP A 161 3.88 -7.93 -2.30
N GLU A 162 5.11 -7.82 -2.75
CA GLU A 162 5.51 -6.85 -3.77
C GLU A 162 4.83 -7.11 -5.12
N GLN A 163 4.75 -8.37 -5.54
CA GLN A 163 4.05 -8.75 -6.77
C GLN A 163 2.57 -8.37 -6.73
N CYS A 164 1.91 -8.62 -5.60
CA CYS A 164 0.51 -8.25 -5.43
C CYS A 164 0.34 -6.73 -5.40
N ALA A 165 1.16 -5.98 -4.66
CA ALA A 165 1.09 -4.52 -4.63
C ALA A 165 1.38 -3.91 -6.01
N GLN A 166 2.35 -4.46 -6.75
CA GLN A 166 2.62 -4.06 -8.12
C GLN A 166 1.43 -4.33 -9.05
N TRP A 167 0.80 -5.49 -8.92
CA TRP A 167 -0.40 -5.82 -9.67
C TRP A 167 -1.58 -4.91 -9.28
N GLN A 168 -1.77 -4.61 -7.99
CA GLN A 168 -2.79 -3.69 -7.50
C GLN A 168 -2.60 -2.29 -8.11
N SER A 169 -1.37 -1.77 -8.12
CA SER A 169 -1.07 -0.45 -8.67
C SER A 169 -1.37 -0.35 -10.17
N PHE A 170 -1.12 -1.41 -10.93
CA PHE A 170 -1.36 -1.43 -12.37
C PHE A 170 -2.84 -1.56 -12.76
N GLN A 171 -3.75 -1.78 -11.80
CA GLN A 171 -5.18 -1.67 -12.09
C GLN A 171 -5.57 -0.20 -12.37
N ASP A 172 -4.92 0.74 -11.70
CA ASP A 172 -5.12 2.18 -11.91
C ASP A 172 -4.11 2.78 -12.91
N TYR A 173 -2.95 2.15 -13.10
CA TYR A 173 -1.89 2.58 -14.02
C TYR A 173 -1.51 1.51 -15.04
N PRO A 174 -2.45 1.04 -15.88
CA PRO A 174 -2.18 -0.04 -16.84
C PRO A 174 -1.14 0.31 -17.90
N ALA A 175 -0.91 1.59 -18.18
CA ALA A 175 0.12 2.03 -19.11
C ALA A 175 1.54 1.72 -18.63
N GLU A 176 1.74 1.59 -17.31
CA GLU A 176 3.05 1.29 -16.70
C GLU A 176 3.36 -0.20 -16.66
N LEU A 177 2.38 -1.07 -16.98
CA LEU A 177 2.50 -2.53 -16.97
C LEU A 177 3.71 -3.04 -17.78
N PHE A 178 4.01 -2.41 -18.90
CA PHE A 178 5.10 -2.79 -19.80
C PHE A 178 6.35 -1.92 -19.64
N GLY A 179 6.51 -1.24 -18.51
CA GLY A 179 7.65 -0.41 -18.19
C GLY A 179 8.88 -1.22 -17.74
N TYR A 180 9.70 -0.59 -16.89
CA TYR A 180 10.98 -1.14 -16.40
C TYR A 180 10.91 -2.59 -15.91
N HIS A 181 9.87 -2.97 -15.20
CA HIS A 181 9.76 -4.30 -14.60
C HIS A 181 9.60 -5.43 -15.63
N VAL A 182 9.13 -5.15 -16.84
CA VAL A 182 9.01 -6.17 -17.88
C VAL A 182 10.40 -6.60 -18.39
N ASP A 183 11.36 -5.71 -18.42
CA ASP A 183 12.72 -6.07 -18.83
C ASP A 183 13.43 -6.90 -17.75
N VAL A 184 13.18 -6.61 -16.48
CA VAL A 184 13.63 -7.45 -15.37
C VAL A 184 13.01 -8.86 -15.49
N TRP A 185 11.71 -8.95 -15.79
CA TRP A 185 11.04 -10.23 -16.00
C TRP A 185 11.65 -11.00 -17.18
N LYS A 186 11.83 -10.37 -18.34
CA LYS A 186 12.44 -11.00 -19.53
C LYS A 186 13.83 -11.56 -19.25
N ALA A 187 14.62 -10.86 -18.45
CA ALA A 187 15.97 -11.30 -18.09
C ALA A 187 15.97 -12.45 -17.08
N ASN A 188 14.89 -12.63 -16.31
CA ASN A 188 14.87 -13.50 -15.14
C ASN A 188 13.71 -14.51 -15.11
N TYR A 189 12.89 -14.65 -16.16
CA TYR A 189 11.70 -15.52 -16.20
C TYR A 189 12.00 -17.00 -15.91
N HIS A 190 13.25 -17.43 -16.06
CA HIS A 190 13.73 -18.79 -15.76
C HIS A 190 13.91 -19.04 -14.25
N ARG A 191 13.82 -17.99 -13.43
CA ARG A 191 13.94 -18.08 -11.97
C ARG A 191 12.58 -18.40 -11.33
N HIS A 192 12.64 -18.92 -10.12
CA HIS A 192 11.43 -19.10 -9.32
C HIS A 192 10.70 -17.74 -9.15
N PHE A 193 9.37 -17.73 -9.26
CA PHE A 193 8.57 -16.50 -9.20
C PHE A 193 8.79 -15.70 -7.90
N ASN A 194 9.17 -16.37 -6.82
CA ASN A 194 9.45 -15.77 -5.52
C ASN A 194 10.94 -15.43 -5.32
N HIS A 195 11.75 -15.48 -6.38
CA HIS A 195 13.14 -15.07 -6.34
C HIS A 195 13.21 -13.54 -6.14
N GLU A 196 14.21 -13.06 -5.38
CA GLU A 196 14.37 -11.65 -5.04
C GLU A 196 14.28 -10.71 -6.24
N TRP A 197 14.94 -11.03 -7.34
CA TRP A 197 14.91 -10.21 -8.57
C TRP A 197 13.54 -10.21 -9.25
N MET A 198 12.66 -11.14 -8.90
CA MET A 198 11.33 -11.28 -9.48
C MET A 198 10.26 -10.59 -8.64
N ARG A 199 10.56 -10.11 -7.43
CA ARG A 199 9.57 -9.59 -6.49
C ARG A 199 8.71 -8.43 -7.04
N TYR A 200 9.28 -7.56 -7.87
CA TYR A 200 8.54 -6.48 -8.55
C TYR A 200 8.17 -6.82 -9.99
N ALA A 201 8.56 -7.98 -10.51
CA ALA A 201 8.42 -8.33 -11.92
C ALA A 201 7.53 -9.54 -12.19
N SER A 202 7.19 -10.34 -11.16
CA SER A 202 6.38 -11.56 -11.32
C SER A 202 4.86 -11.32 -11.20
N TYR A 203 4.39 -10.08 -11.24
CA TYR A 203 2.96 -9.72 -11.20
C TYR A 203 2.13 -10.34 -12.34
N TRP A 204 2.74 -10.93 -13.34
CA TRP A 204 2.09 -11.70 -14.40
C TRP A 204 1.32 -12.91 -13.89
N LEU A 205 1.72 -13.48 -12.76
CA LEU A 205 0.99 -14.55 -12.10
C LEU A 205 -0.39 -14.07 -11.64
N GLN A 206 -0.46 -12.89 -11.03
CA GLN A 206 -1.71 -12.29 -10.58
C GLN A 206 -2.61 -11.94 -11.77
N TYR A 207 -2.06 -11.44 -12.88
CA TYR A 207 -2.81 -11.23 -14.12
C TYR A 207 -3.36 -12.54 -14.70
N TYR A 208 -2.56 -13.60 -14.71
CA TYR A 208 -3.02 -14.91 -15.16
C TYR A 208 -4.17 -15.43 -14.28
N TRP A 209 -4.06 -15.30 -12.97
CA TRP A 209 -5.13 -15.69 -12.06
C TRP A 209 -6.39 -14.86 -12.27
N ALA A 210 -6.25 -13.56 -12.36
CA ALA A 210 -7.38 -12.66 -12.61
C ALA A 210 -8.10 -12.97 -13.93
N GLN A 211 -7.36 -13.30 -14.98
CA GLN A 211 -7.94 -13.73 -16.26
C GLN A 211 -8.73 -15.05 -16.15
N LYS A 212 -8.31 -15.96 -15.30
CA LYS A 212 -8.92 -17.30 -15.16
C LYS A 212 -10.05 -17.35 -14.15
N HIS A 213 -9.99 -16.56 -13.10
CA HIS A 213 -10.83 -16.71 -11.91
C HIS A 213 -11.60 -15.45 -11.53
N GLY A 214 -11.39 -14.33 -12.22
CA GLY A 214 -11.97 -13.04 -11.91
C GLY A 214 -10.96 -12.10 -11.25
N VAL A 215 -11.21 -10.79 -11.38
CA VAL A 215 -10.28 -9.75 -10.92
C VAL A 215 -10.10 -9.72 -9.40
N ASP A 216 -11.06 -10.21 -8.65
CA ASP A 216 -11.06 -10.30 -7.20
C ASP A 216 -10.28 -11.50 -6.63
N VAL A 217 -9.77 -12.39 -7.49
CA VAL A 217 -9.10 -13.63 -7.05
C VAL A 217 -7.91 -13.36 -6.13
N VAL A 218 -7.13 -12.31 -6.41
CA VAL A 218 -5.96 -11.98 -5.57
C VAL A 218 -6.39 -11.48 -4.20
N GLY A 219 -7.40 -10.60 -4.13
CA GLY A 219 -8.01 -10.19 -2.86
C GLY A 219 -8.57 -11.38 -2.08
N ASN A 220 -9.24 -12.32 -2.77
CA ASN A 220 -9.73 -13.57 -2.17
C ASN A 220 -8.60 -14.44 -1.62
N VAL A 221 -7.47 -14.55 -2.32
CA VAL A 221 -6.28 -15.26 -1.80
C VAL A 221 -5.81 -14.62 -0.50
N TRP A 222 -5.73 -13.31 -0.41
CA TRP A 222 -5.33 -12.60 0.81
C TRP A 222 -6.34 -12.77 1.95
N THR A 223 -7.62 -12.53 1.69
CA THR A 223 -8.67 -12.53 2.72
C THR A 223 -9.03 -13.92 3.19
N GLN A 224 -8.90 -14.96 2.35
CA GLN A 224 -9.28 -16.34 2.68
C GLN A 224 -8.06 -17.20 3.05
N SER A 225 -6.83 -16.72 2.86
CA SER A 225 -5.66 -17.48 3.29
C SER A 225 -5.69 -17.68 4.80
N ARG A 226 -5.42 -18.89 5.23
CA ARG A 226 -5.14 -19.17 6.64
C ARG A 226 -3.64 -19.14 6.85
N TYR A 227 -3.21 -18.89 8.07
CA TYR A 227 -1.82 -19.10 8.43
C TYR A 227 -1.46 -20.54 8.05
N PRO A 228 -0.34 -20.77 7.37
CA PRO A 228 -0.05 -22.08 6.85
C PRO A 228 0.00 -23.07 8.01
N GLU A 229 -0.98 -23.92 8.00
CA GLU A 229 -0.89 -25.20 8.68
C GLU A 229 -0.17 -26.17 7.74
N ASP A 230 0.77 -25.75 6.95
CA ASP A 230 1.57 -26.59 6.02
C ASP A 230 1.51 -26.18 4.54
#